data_06c0e1a8732bb81a66f41dcf7e907670
#
_entry.id   06c0e1a8732bb81a66f41dcf7e907670
#
_cell.length_a   1.000
_cell.length_b   1.000
_cell.length_c   1.000
_cell.angle_alpha   90.00
_cell.angle_beta   90.00
_cell.angle_gamma   90.00
#
_symmetry.space_group_name_H-M   'P 1'
#
loop_
_entity.id
_entity.type
_entity.pdbx_description
1 polymer ?
#
loop_
_entity_poly.entity_id
_entity_poly.type
_entity_poly.pdbx_seq_one_letter_code
_entity_poly.pdbx_strand_id
1 'polypeptide(L)'
;MLRCVREYVSTQDGTTPPVVFVVGTAGAGKSSLVTAFQRWARFLEVDVLAMNLDPGAERVHYDPEFDVRDLVSLSDVMDEYDLGPNGAQILAADLVAAQAEDVFDEIEAVSYTHLRAHETCTN
;
A
#
# COMPACT_ATOMS: atom_id res chain seq x y z
N MET A 1 9.87 5.36 4.90
CA MET A 1 8.48 4.88 5.00
C MET A 1 7.85 4.85 3.62
N LEU A 2 7.65 3.69 3.05
CA LEU A 2 7.23 3.52 1.67
C LEU A 2 5.72 3.41 1.57
N ARG A 3 5.08 4.25 0.75
CA ARG A 3 3.68 4.08 0.34
C ARG A 3 3.65 3.90 -1.16
N CYS A 4 3.07 2.82 -1.62
CA CYS A 4 2.97 2.49 -3.03
C CYS A 4 1.58 2.84 -3.55
N VAL A 5 1.54 3.61 -4.60
CA VAL A 5 0.33 3.81 -5.41
C VAL A 5 0.60 3.16 -6.75
N ARG A 6 -0.19 2.17 -7.09
CA ARG A 6 -0.10 1.50 -8.39
C ARG A 6 -1.23 2.04 -9.28
N GLU A 7 -0.88 2.74 -10.30
CA GLU A 7 -1.82 3.17 -11.33
C GLU A 7 -1.95 2.05 -12.37
N TYR A 8 -3.15 1.54 -12.50
CA TYR A 8 -3.47 0.62 -13.57
C TYR A 8 -4.07 1.41 -14.74
N VAL A 9 -3.25 1.70 -15.71
CA VAL A 9 -3.73 2.09 -17.02
C VAL A 9 -4.00 0.80 -17.79
N SER A 10 -5.26 0.53 -18.05
CA SER A 10 -5.65 -0.59 -18.92
C SER A 10 -5.13 -0.33 -20.33
N THR A 11 -3.87 -0.64 -20.54
CA THR A 11 -3.34 -0.73 -21.87
C THR A 11 -3.59 -2.14 -22.38
N GLN A 12 -4.31 -2.25 -23.46
CA GLN A 12 -4.58 -3.53 -24.13
C GLN A 12 -3.30 -4.22 -24.65
N ASP A 13 -2.15 -3.64 -24.37
CA ASP A 13 -0.84 -4.06 -24.90
C ASP A 13 -0.05 -4.97 -23.96
N GLY A 14 -0.65 -5.43 -22.85
CA GLY A 14 0.03 -6.35 -21.91
C GLY A 14 1.20 -5.72 -21.14
N THR A 15 1.31 -4.38 -21.13
CA THR A 15 2.33 -3.67 -20.37
C THR A 15 2.04 -3.70 -18.87
N THR A 16 3.08 -3.91 -18.08
CA THR A 16 2.98 -3.84 -16.61
C THR A 16 2.53 -2.43 -16.20
N PRO A 17 1.51 -2.30 -15.34
CA PRO A 17 1.07 -0.98 -14.88
C PRO A 17 2.19 -0.27 -14.12
N PRO A 18 2.30 1.07 -14.25
CA PRO A 18 3.28 1.85 -13.54
C PRO A 18 3.08 1.78 -12.02
N VAL A 19 4.18 1.73 -11.30
CA VAL A 19 4.19 1.74 -9.83
C VAL A 19 4.79 3.07 -9.36
N VAL A 20 4.04 3.79 -8.53
CA VAL A 20 4.48 5.07 -7.96
C VAL A 20 4.69 4.90 -6.45
N PHE A 21 5.90 5.19 -5.99
CA PHE A 21 6.24 5.19 -4.57
C PHE A 21 6.14 6.60 -4.02
N VAL A 22 5.30 6.78 -3.01
CA VAL A 22 5.20 8.05 -2.26
C VAL A 22 6.02 7.92 -0.98
N VAL A 23 7.14 8.61 -0.94
CA VAL A 23 8.14 8.53 0.14
C VAL A 23 8.32 9.89 0.79
N GLY A 24 8.54 9.92 2.08
CA GLY A 24 8.80 11.15 2.82
C GLY A 24 8.70 10.93 4.33
N THR A 25 9.07 11.94 5.08
CA THR A 25 9.00 11.93 6.54
C THR A 25 7.57 11.94 7.06
N ALA A 26 7.39 11.57 8.33
CA ALA A 26 6.10 11.68 9.00
C ALA A 26 5.60 13.15 8.96
N GLY A 27 4.31 13.33 8.68
CA GLY A 27 3.71 14.66 8.56
C GLY A 27 3.96 15.40 7.25
N ALA A 28 4.66 14.81 6.27
CA ALA A 28 4.93 15.43 4.97
C ALA A 28 3.70 15.50 4.04
N GLY A 29 2.58 14.89 4.41
CA GLY A 29 1.36 14.90 3.60
C GLY A 29 1.21 13.72 2.62
N LYS A 30 1.98 12.65 2.79
CA LYS A 30 1.92 11.46 1.92
C LYS A 30 0.53 10.87 1.80
N SER A 31 -0.16 10.64 2.93
CA SER A 31 -1.53 10.11 2.95
C SER A 31 -2.52 11.04 2.28
N SER A 32 -2.37 12.34 2.49
CA SER A 32 -3.23 13.36 1.87
C SER A 32 -3.05 13.36 0.36
N LEU A 33 -1.82 13.22 -0.12
CA LEU A 33 -1.52 13.13 -1.54
C LEU A 33 -2.16 11.88 -2.16
N VAL A 34 -1.99 10.72 -1.54
CA VAL A 34 -2.57 9.47 -2.03
C VAL A 34 -4.09 9.53 -2.06
N THR A 35 -4.71 10.08 -1.01
CA THR A 35 -6.17 10.28 -0.94
C THR A 35 -6.66 11.19 -2.06
N ALA A 36 -6.00 12.33 -2.28
CA ALA A 36 -6.34 13.26 -3.34
C ALA A 36 -6.17 12.63 -4.73
N PHE A 37 -5.09 11.87 -4.91
CA PHE A 37 -4.82 11.18 -6.17
C PHE A 37 -5.86 10.11 -6.48
N GLN A 38 -6.29 9.31 -5.50
CA GLN A 38 -7.36 8.32 -5.68
C GLN A 38 -8.68 9.00 -6.07
N ARG A 39 -9.04 10.11 -5.43
CA ARG A 39 -10.25 10.86 -5.77
C ARG A 39 -10.21 11.40 -7.19
N TRP A 40 -9.08 11.97 -7.57
CA TRP A 40 -8.87 12.49 -8.90
C TRP A 40 -8.92 11.39 -9.97
N ALA A 41 -8.28 10.26 -9.72
CA ALA A 41 -8.31 9.11 -10.60
C ALA A 41 -9.72 8.56 -10.79
N ARG A 42 -10.51 8.46 -9.71
CA ARG A 42 -11.94 8.07 -9.80
C ARG A 42 -12.73 9.02 -10.69
N PHE A 43 -12.48 10.31 -10.57
CA PHE A 43 -13.14 11.30 -11.40
C PHE A 43 -12.80 11.13 -12.90
N LEU A 44 -11.59 10.69 -13.20
CA LEU A 44 -11.14 10.40 -14.56
C LEU A 44 -11.46 8.96 -15.02
N GLU A 45 -12.15 8.17 -14.19
CA GLU A 45 -12.44 6.75 -14.45
C GLU A 45 -11.17 5.91 -14.65
N VAL A 46 -10.08 6.28 -13.95
CA VAL A 46 -8.81 5.55 -13.92
C VAL A 46 -8.74 4.74 -12.63
N ASP A 47 -8.44 3.45 -12.77
CA ASP A 47 -8.27 2.57 -11.62
C ASP A 47 -6.90 2.73 -11.00
N VAL A 48 -6.90 3.03 -9.70
CA VAL A 48 -5.70 3.17 -8.89
C VAL A 48 -5.80 2.26 -7.68
N LEU A 49 -4.85 1.35 -7.56
CA LEU A 49 -4.68 0.55 -6.36
C LEU A 49 -3.71 1.25 -5.42
N ALA A 50 -4.18 1.61 -4.25
CA ALA A 50 -3.35 2.18 -3.20
C ALA A 50 -2.94 1.09 -2.20
N MET A 51 -1.70 1.12 -1.77
CA MET A 51 -1.16 0.17 -0.82
C MET A 51 -0.45 0.89 0.31
N ASN A 52 -0.72 0.49 1.54
CA ASN A 52 0.00 0.99 2.70
C ASN A 52 1.15 0.05 3.04
N LEU A 53 2.39 0.53 2.91
CA LEU A 53 3.61 -0.18 3.30
C LEU A 53 4.23 0.39 4.57
N ASP A 54 3.48 1.18 5.33
CA ASP A 54 3.94 1.81 6.56
C ASP A 54 3.33 1.08 7.78
N PRO A 55 4.10 0.25 8.49
CA PRO A 55 3.59 -0.48 9.66
C PRO A 55 3.25 0.43 10.84
N GLY A 56 3.78 1.66 10.86
CA GLY A 56 3.53 2.65 11.90
C GLY A 56 2.42 3.65 11.58
N ALA A 57 1.70 3.49 10.48
CA ALA A 57 0.61 4.39 10.13
C ALA A 57 -0.56 4.24 11.13
N GLU A 58 -0.85 5.29 11.91
CA GLU A 58 -1.99 5.28 12.84
C GLU A 58 -3.32 5.32 12.10
N ARG A 59 -3.42 6.19 11.09
CA ARG A 59 -4.61 6.34 10.27
C ARG A 59 -4.24 6.44 8.80
N VAL A 60 -5.04 5.76 8.00
CA VAL A 60 -4.96 5.81 6.55
C VAL A 60 -6.30 6.36 6.04
N HIS A 61 -6.28 7.53 5.42
CA HIS A 61 -7.49 8.21 4.96
C HIS A 61 -7.92 7.80 3.55
N TYR A 62 -7.07 7.07 2.86
CA TYR A 62 -7.40 6.42 1.59
C TYR A 62 -7.84 4.98 1.86
N ASP A 63 -8.42 4.34 0.87
CA ASP A 63 -8.88 2.96 0.93
C ASP A 63 -7.77 2.06 0.36
N PRO A 64 -6.94 1.42 1.21
CA PRO A 64 -5.85 0.58 0.72
C PRO A 64 -6.36 -0.79 0.30
N GLU A 65 -5.95 -1.25 -0.87
CA GLU A 65 -6.20 -2.63 -1.33
C GLU A 65 -5.29 -3.63 -0.60
N PHE A 66 -4.14 -3.17 -0.15
CA PHE A 66 -3.21 -3.92 0.67
C PHE A 66 -2.69 -3.04 1.81
N ASP A 67 -2.64 -3.59 3.01
CA ASP A 67 -2.14 -2.89 4.19
C ASP A 67 -1.14 -3.78 4.93
N VAL A 68 0.12 -3.33 5.00
CA VAL A 68 1.18 -4.07 5.69
C VAL A 68 0.92 -4.27 7.18
N ARG A 69 0.04 -3.45 7.79
CA ARG A 69 -0.35 -3.59 9.20
C ARG A 69 -1.12 -4.88 9.49
N ASP A 70 -1.69 -5.50 8.45
CA ASP A 70 -2.32 -6.83 8.56
C ASP A 70 -1.29 -7.94 8.76
N LEU A 71 -0.04 -7.72 8.31
CA LEU A 71 1.08 -8.65 8.49
C LEU A 71 1.94 -8.32 9.72
N VAL A 72 2.24 -7.04 9.91
CA VAL A 72 3.10 -6.54 10.99
C VAL A 72 2.42 -5.38 11.71
N SER A 73 1.98 -5.63 12.93
CA SER A 73 1.38 -4.59 13.79
C SER A 73 2.44 -3.94 14.67
N LEU A 74 2.51 -2.62 14.67
CA LEU A 74 3.43 -1.87 15.52
C LEU A 74 3.17 -2.14 17.02
N SER A 75 1.90 -2.23 17.43
CA SER A 75 1.54 -2.52 18.82
C SER A 75 2.04 -3.89 19.27
N ASP A 76 1.91 -4.91 18.41
CA ASP A 76 2.38 -6.26 18.73
C ASP A 76 3.91 -6.29 18.86
N VAL A 77 4.61 -5.57 18.01
CA VAL A 77 6.08 -5.45 18.09
C VAL A 77 6.51 -4.74 19.37
N MET A 78 5.79 -3.68 19.78
CA MET A 78 6.06 -2.99 21.05
C MET A 78 5.89 -3.92 22.25
N ASP A 79 4.82 -4.70 22.25
CA ASP A 79 4.48 -5.60 23.36
C ASP A 79 5.42 -6.82 23.41
N GLU A 80 5.73 -7.41 22.26
CA GLU A 80 6.57 -8.60 22.16
C GLU A 80 8.03 -8.34 22.52
N TYR A 81 8.56 -7.20 22.09
CA TYR A 81 9.98 -6.85 22.24
C TYR A 81 10.24 -5.82 23.35
N ASP A 82 9.22 -5.40 24.06
CA ASP A 82 9.30 -4.37 25.12
C ASP A 82 10.01 -3.09 24.62
N LEU A 83 9.60 -2.61 23.46
CA LEU A 83 10.18 -1.45 22.78
C LEU A 83 9.25 -0.23 22.85
N GLY A 84 9.86 0.95 22.92
CA GLY A 84 9.16 2.20 22.70
C GLY A 84 8.76 2.37 21.21
N PRO A 85 7.90 3.37 20.89
CA PRO A 85 7.38 3.56 19.54
C PRO A 85 8.45 3.69 18.45
N ASN A 86 9.55 4.40 18.72
CA ASN A 86 10.62 4.60 17.75
C ASN A 86 11.41 3.31 17.46
N GLY A 87 11.77 2.56 18.52
CA GLY A 87 12.44 1.27 18.37
C GLY A 87 11.57 0.23 17.70
N ALA A 88 10.30 0.17 18.07
CA ALA A 88 9.33 -0.73 17.46
C ALA A 88 9.10 -0.43 15.98
N GLN A 89 9.12 0.83 15.59
CA GLN A 89 8.96 1.21 14.19
C GLN A 89 10.13 0.76 13.31
N ILE A 90 11.35 0.86 13.83
CA ILE A 90 12.55 0.38 13.14
C ILE A 90 12.47 -1.15 12.98
N LEU A 91 12.15 -1.85 14.07
CA LEU A 91 12.04 -3.31 14.04
C LEU A 91 10.89 -3.77 13.15
N ALA A 92 9.73 -3.10 13.19
CA ALA A 92 8.61 -3.42 12.31
C ALA A 92 8.98 -3.27 10.83
N ALA A 93 9.75 -2.23 10.47
CA ALA A 93 10.25 -2.06 9.11
C ALA A 93 11.21 -3.18 8.70
N ASP A 94 12.08 -3.62 9.59
CA ASP A 94 12.98 -4.76 9.34
C ASP A 94 12.21 -6.08 9.20
N LEU A 95 11.16 -6.29 9.98
CA LEU A 95 10.29 -7.46 9.87
C LEU A 95 9.52 -7.49 8.55
N VAL A 96 9.03 -6.34 8.09
CA VAL A 96 8.40 -6.23 6.77
C VAL A 96 9.40 -6.54 5.66
N ALA A 97 10.64 -6.04 5.77
CA ALA A 97 11.69 -6.33 4.80
C ALA A 97 12.07 -7.83 4.79
N ALA A 98 12.09 -8.47 5.97
CA ALA A 98 12.33 -9.91 6.07
C ALA A 98 11.22 -10.77 5.44
N GLN A 99 9.99 -10.24 5.38
CA GLN A 99 8.82 -10.88 4.76
C GLN A 99 8.51 -10.31 3.37
N ALA A 100 9.49 -9.71 2.71
CA ALA A 100 9.28 -9.03 1.43
C ALA A 100 8.68 -9.94 0.34
N GLU A 101 9.07 -11.20 0.29
CA GLU A 101 8.51 -12.16 -0.67
C GLU A 101 7.00 -12.36 -0.43
N ASP A 102 6.59 -12.60 0.82
CA ASP A 102 5.18 -12.74 1.19
C ASP A 102 4.38 -11.46 0.89
N VAL A 103 4.97 -10.29 1.15
CA VAL A 103 4.38 -8.99 0.84
C VAL A 103 4.17 -8.84 -0.67
N PHE A 104 5.14 -9.21 -1.49
CA PHE A 104 5.01 -9.14 -2.94
C PHE A 104 3.96 -10.10 -3.48
N ASP A 105 3.90 -11.32 -2.96
CA ASP A 105 2.90 -12.32 -3.34
C ASP A 105 1.48 -11.83 -3.03
N GLU A 106 1.26 -11.22 -1.86
CA GLU A 106 -0.01 -10.61 -1.49
C GLU A 106 -0.39 -9.44 -2.41
N ILE A 107 0.57 -8.58 -2.73
CA ILE A 107 0.37 -7.45 -3.66
C ILE A 107 -0.01 -7.96 -5.05
N GLU A 108 0.63 -8.99 -5.54
CA GLU A 108 0.29 -9.60 -6.84
C GLU A 108 -1.10 -10.22 -6.81
N ALA A 109 -1.45 -10.95 -5.75
CA ALA A 109 -2.77 -11.56 -5.58
C ALA A 109 -3.89 -10.52 -5.57
N VAL A 110 -3.73 -9.43 -4.81
CA VAL A 110 -4.69 -8.31 -4.75
C VAL A 110 -4.81 -7.62 -6.11
N SER A 111 -3.70 -7.36 -6.77
CA SER A 111 -3.67 -6.75 -8.10
C SER A 111 -4.39 -7.63 -9.13
N TYR A 112 -4.12 -8.92 -9.13
CA TYR A 112 -4.76 -9.87 -10.04
C TYR A 112 -6.27 -9.98 -9.80
N THR A 113 -6.71 -10.07 -8.56
CA THR A 113 -8.13 -10.13 -8.20
C THR A 113 -8.87 -8.88 -8.64
N HIS A 114 -8.28 -7.70 -8.43
CA HIS A 114 -8.87 -6.43 -8.83
C HIS A 114 -9.00 -6.31 -10.35
N LEU A 115 -7.97 -6.70 -11.10
CA LEU A 115 -7.97 -6.74 -12.55
C LEU A 115 -9.08 -7.64 -13.11
N ARG A 116 -9.22 -8.83 -12.54
CA ARG A 116 -10.22 -9.80 -12.96
C ARG A 116 -11.66 -9.35 -12.69
N ALA A 117 -11.89 -8.64 -11.58
CA ALA A 117 -13.16 -8.02 -11.28
C ALA A 117 -13.54 -6.96 -12.32
N HIS A 118 -12.57 -6.20 -12.83
CA HIS A 118 -12.76 -5.21 -13.88
C HIS A 118 -13.08 -5.83 -15.24
N GLU A 119 -12.41 -6.91 -15.61
CA GLU A 119 -12.68 -7.65 -16.86
C GLU A 119 -14.10 -8.21 -16.90
N THR A 120 -14.65 -8.61 -15.76
CA THR A 120 -16.03 -9.11 -15.69
C THR A 120 -17.09 -8.02 -15.71
N CYS A 121 -16.76 -6.78 -15.41
CA CYS A 121 -17.68 -5.64 -15.46
C CYS A 121 -17.81 -5.00 -16.85
N THR A 122 -16.97 -5.35 -17.80
CA THR A 122 -16.98 -4.80 -19.18
C THR A 122 -17.79 -5.61 -20.18
N ASN A 123 -18.36 -6.69 -19.74
CA ASN A 123 -19.32 -7.49 -20.51
C ASN A 123 -20.77 -7.15 -20.11
#